data_a58a887d0f3344f1eb9871824038157e
#
_entry.id   a58a887d0f3344f1eb9871824038157e
#
_cell.length_a   1.000
_cell.length_b   1.000
_cell.length_c   1.000
_cell.angle_alpha   90.00
_cell.angle_beta   90.00
_cell.angle_gamma   90.00
#
_symmetry.space_group_name_H-M   'P 1'
#
loop_
_entity.id
_entity.type
_entity.pdbx_description
1 polymer ?
#
loop_
_entity_poly.entity_id
_entity_poly.type
_entity_poly.pdbx_seq_one_letter_code
_entity_poly.pdbx_strand_id
1 'polypeptide(L)'
;MKVLLLNGSPKQGNTYRALQEVAKTLHEENIETQIIGIDYEPQADCIGCGACQGCEPCAIGGACYERVREALETADGLIVGSPVYYAGPTGAICSLLDRVFMSCKPLLEYKPAASVVVC
;
A
#
# COMPACT_ATOMS: atom_id res chain seq x y z
N MET A 1 11.30 12.81 -6.99
CA MET A 1 9.99 12.45 -6.40
C MET A 1 9.68 11.00 -6.72
N LYS A 2 9.18 10.27 -5.76
CA LYS A 2 8.84 8.85 -5.89
C LYS A 2 7.45 8.56 -5.31
N VAL A 3 6.65 7.77 -6.01
CA VAL A 3 5.31 7.37 -5.56
C VAL A 3 5.26 5.85 -5.40
N LEU A 4 4.78 5.41 -4.23
CA LEU A 4 4.51 4.00 -3.96
C LEU A 4 3.09 3.67 -4.41
N LEU A 5 2.95 2.61 -5.20
CA LEU A 5 1.66 2.08 -5.62
C LEU A 5 1.45 0.70 -4.99
N LEU A 6 0.34 0.51 -4.31
CA LEU A 6 0.00 -0.77 -3.69
C LEU A 6 -1.07 -1.48 -4.52
N ASN A 7 -0.77 -2.71 -4.95
CA ASN A 7 -1.75 -3.56 -5.61
C ASN A 7 -2.46 -4.43 -4.58
N GLY A 8 -3.70 -4.10 -4.27
CA GLY A 8 -4.56 -4.82 -3.34
C GLY A 8 -5.23 -6.05 -3.92
N SER A 9 -4.91 -6.42 -5.15
CA SER A 9 -5.35 -7.68 -5.74
C SER A 9 -4.33 -8.78 -5.48
N PRO A 10 -4.77 -10.04 -5.23
CA PRO A 10 -3.85 -11.15 -5.08
C PRO A 10 -3.13 -11.54 -6.39
N LYS A 11 -3.56 -11.02 -7.50
CA LYS A 11 -2.98 -11.31 -8.83
C LYS A 11 -2.63 -10.04 -9.59
N GLN A 12 -1.82 -10.21 -10.63
CA GLN A 12 -1.48 -9.15 -11.57
C GLN A 12 -2.54 -9.06 -12.68
N GLY A 13 -3.76 -8.74 -12.30
CA GLY A 13 -4.90 -8.60 -13.21
C GLY A 13 -5.21 -7.15 -13.57
N ASN A 14 -6.48 -6.80 -13.63
CA ASN A 14 -6.93 -5.48 -14.08
C ASN A 14 -6.51 -4.34 -13.14
N THR A 15 -6.52 -4.57 -11.84
CA THR A 15 -6.02 -3.58 -10.86
C THR A 15 -4.55 -3.28 -11.11
N TYR A 16 -3.74 -4.31 -11.31
CA TYR A 16 -2.32 -4.16 -11.61
C TYR A 16 -2.10 -3.38 -12.92
N ARG A 17 -2.87 -3.70 -13.97
CA ARG A 17 -2.81 -2.96 -15.25
C ARG A 17 -3.16 -1.48 -15.07
N ALA A 18 -4.20 -1.18 -14.29
CA ALA A 18 -4.56 0.21 -13.99
C ALA A 18 -3.42 0.95 -13.27
N LEU A 19 -2.79 0.31 -12.29
CA LEU A 19 -1.64 0.88 -11.60
C LEU A 19 -0.44 1.05 -12.52
N GLN A 20 -0.22 0.15 -13.49
CA GLN A 20 0.83 0.30 -14.49
C GLN A 20 0.59 1.52 -15.40
N GLU A 21 -0.66 1.80 -15.79
CA GLU A 21 -0.99 3.01 -16.55
C GLU A 21 -0.74 4.28 -15.74
N VAL A 22 -1.09 4.27 -14.46
CA VAL A 22 -0.76 5.37 -13.55
C VAL A 22 0.76 5.55 -13.45
N ALA A 23 1.50 4.47 -13.27
CA ALA A 23 2.97 4.52 -13.21
C ALA A 23 3.58 5.08 -14.48
N LYS A 24 3.08 4.67 -15.64
CA LYS A 24 3.51 5.19 -16.94
C LYS A 24 3.34 6.71 -17.03
N THR A 25 2.16 7.20 -16.67
CA THR A 25 1.87 8.65 -16.69
C THR A 25 2.79 9.41 -15.71
N LEU A 26 3.03 8.86 -14.52
CA LEU A 26 3.96 9.47 -13.58
C LEU A 26 5.40 9.51 -14.10
N HIS A 27 5.83 8.46 -14.81
CA HIS A 27 7.16 8.44 -15.43
C HIS A 27 7.30 9.50 -16.54
N GLU A 28 6.24 9.77 -17.29
CA GLU A 28 6.21 10.84 -18.29
C GLU A 28 6.43 12.22 -17.65
N GLU A 29 6.08 12.38 -16.38
CA GLU A 29 6.31 13.58 -15.57
C GLU A 29 7.59 13.50 -14.73
N ASN A 30 8.49 12.57 -15.03
CA ASN A 30 9.76 12.35 -14.32
C ASN A 30 9.59 11.98 -12.83
N ILE A 31 8.50 11.29 -12.51
CA ILE A 31 8.23 10.78 -11.16
C ILE A 31 8.52 9.28 -11.14
N GLU A 32 9.40 8.85 -10.24
CA GLU A 32 9.70 7.44 -10.04
C GLU A 32 8.52 6.73 -9.36
N THR A 33 8.33 5.46 -9.69
CA THR A 33 7.28 4.64 -9.08
C THR A 33 7.80 3.29 -8.64
N GLN A 34 7.16 2.73 -7.63
CA GLN A 34 7.36 1.36 -7.21
C GLN A 34 6.00 0.72 -6.95
N ILE A 35 5.74 -0.42 -7.56
CA ILE A 35 4.51 -1.18 -7.33
C ILE A 35 4.83 -2.34 -6.40
N ILE A 36 4.10 -2.43 -5.29
CA ILE A 36 4.16 -3.56 -4.35
C ILE A 36 2.79 -4.21 -4.31
N GLY A 37 2.74 -5.51 -4.55
CA GLY A 37 1.50 -6.30 -4.46
C GLY A 37 1.40 -7.06 -3.14
N ILE A 38 0.17 -7.26 -2.69
CA ILE A 38 -0.12 -8.19 -1.59
C ILE A 38 0.07 -9.64 -2.02
N ASP A 39 -0.03 -9.89 -3.34
CA ASP A 39 0.05 -11.22 -3.97
C ASP A 39 -0.86 -12.22 -3.25
N TYR A 40 -0.41 -13.45 -3.05
CA TYR A 40 -1.16 -14.46 -2.30
C TYR A 40 -0.74 -14.57 -0.83
N GLU A 41 0.03 -13.61 -0.33
CA GLU A 41 0.46 -13.59 1.05
C GLU A 41 -0.71 -13.19 1.97
N PRO A 42 -1.10 -14.02 2.95
CA PRO A 42 -2.10 -13.64 3.93
C PRO A 42 -1.65 -12.43 4.74
N GLN A 43 -2.53 -11.45 4.89
CA GLN A 43 -2.25 -10.25 5.66
C GLN A 43 -2.93 -10.30 7.02
N ALA A 44 -2.15 -10.18 8.08
CA ALA A 44 -2.70 -10.05 9.42
C ALA A 44 -3.29 -8.66 9.66
N ASP A 45 -4.35 -8.59 10.43
CA ASP A 45 -4.97 -7.33 10.86
C ASP A 45 -4.15 -6.65 11.97
N CYS A 46 -4.42 -5.37 12.18
CA CYS A 46 -3.99 -4.70 13.39
C CYS A 46 -4.82 -5.22 14.58
N ILE A 47 -4.15 -5.72 15.60
CA ILE A 47 -4.80 -6.24 16.82
C ILE A 47 -4.87 -5.20 17.95
N GLY A 48 -4.46 -3.97 17.69
CA GLY A 48 -4.55 -2.89 18.66
C GLY A 48 -3.62 -3.06 19.87
N CYS A 49 -2.52 -3.81 19.75
CA CYS A 49 -1.64 -4.11 20.89
C CYS A 49 -0.84 -2.90 21.40
N GLY A 50 -0.76 -1.81 20.61
CA GLY A 50 -0.05 -0.60 21.01
C GLY A 50 1.49 -0.68 20.97
N ALA A 51 2.07 -1.83 20.62
CA ALA A 51 3.52 -2.01 20.65
C ALA A 51 4.29 -1.06 19.74
N CYS A 52 3.70 -0.67 18.59
CA CYS A 52 4.33 0.27 17.66
C CYS A 52 4.26 1.74 18.10
N GLN A 53 3.41 2.07 19.07
CA GLN A 53 3.19 3.45 19.54
C GLN A 53 2.98 4.46 18.41
N GLY A 54 2.51 4.00 17.24
CA GLY A 54 2.27 4.82 16.07
C GLY A 54 3.50 5.17 15.23
N CYS A 55 4.70 4.79 15.63
CA CYS A 55 5.95 5.18 14.96
C CYS A 55 6.97 4.03 14.81
N GLU A 56 6.86 2.98 15.59
CA GLU A 56 7.73 1.83 15.51
C GLU A 56 7.16 0.74 14.58
N PRO A 57 7.97 -0.17 14.04
CA PRO A 57 7.48 -1.25 13.21
C PRO A 57 6.42 -2.09 13.93
N CYS A 58 5.44 -2.57 13.17
CA CYS A 58 4.42 -3.48 13.69
C CYS A 58 5.06 -4.77 14.21
N ALA A 59 4.74 -5.16 15.45
CA ALA A 59 5.29 -6.35 16.07
C ALA A 59 4.90 -7.66 15.35
N ILE A 60 3.78 -7.65 14.63
CA ILE A 60 3.33 -8.80 13.81
C ILE A 60 4.26 -8.99 12.61
N GLY A 61 4.76 -7.91 12.02
CA GLY A 61 5.67 -7.97 10.87
C GLY A 61 5.01 -8.54 9.61
N GLY A 62 5.75 -9.36 8.89
CA GLY A 62 5.35 -9.97 7.62
C GLY A 62 6.08 -9.34 6.43
N ALA A 63 6.42 -10.18 5.43
CA ALA A 63 7.27 -9.75 4.32
C ALA A 63 6.65 -8.60 3.51
N CYS A 64 5.36 -8.66 3.21
CA CYS A 64 4.67 -7.59 2.49
C CYS A 64 4.66 -6.28 3.30
N TYR A 65 4.31 -6.35 4.56
CA TYR A 65 4.31 -5.18 5.46
C TYR A 65 5.70 -4.53 5.52
N GLU A 66 6.74 -5.32 5.68
CA GLU A 66 8.11 -4.82 5.77
C GLU A 66 8.56 -4.13 4.47
N ARG A 67 8.24 -4.72 3.32
CA ARG A 67 8.52 -4.09 2.00
C ARG A 67 7.80 -2.75 1.85
N VAL A 68 6.54 -2.68 2.28
CA VAL A 68 5.75 -1.44 2.19
C VAL A 68 6.32 -0.39 3.14
N ARG A 69 6.64 -0.76 4.38
CA ARG A 69 7.22 0.17 5.34
C ARG A 69 8.55 0.73 4.85
N GLU A 70 9.44 -0.12 4.35
CA GLU A 70 10.72 0.30 3.79
C GLU A 70 10.52 1.25 2.60
N ALA A 71 9.61 0.92 1.68
CA ALA A 71 9.32 1.78 0.53
C ALA A 71 8.76 3.15 0.94
N LEU A 72 7.99 3.22 2.02
CA LEU A 72 7.46 4.48 2.53
C LEU A 72 8.54 5.43 3.07
N GLU A 73 9.70 4.92 3.47
CA GLU A 73 10.81 5.75 3.95
C GLU A 73 11.32 6.71 2.87
N THR A 74 11.23 6.32 1.60
CA THR A 74 11.70 7.12 0.46
C THR A 74 10.58 7.63 -0.45
N ALA A 75 9.34 7.18 -0.25
CA ALA A 75 8.23 7.61 -1.08
C ALA A 75 7.70 8.99 -0.66
N ASP A 76 7.34 9.80 -1.65
CA ASP A 76 6.75 11.12 -1.45
C ASP A 76 5.22 11.10 -1.56
N GLY A 77 4.65 9.99 -2.04
CA GLY A 77 3.21 9.83 -2.18
C GLY A 77 2.81 8.36 -2.21
N LEU A 78 1.53 8.09 -2.02
CA LEU A 78 0.96 6.75 -1.94
C LEU A 78 -0.28 6.63 -2.83
N ILE A 79 -0.34 5.60 -3.66
CA ILE A 79 -1.53 5.24 -4.42
C ILE A 79 -1.90 3.81 -4.08
N VAL A 80 -3.16 3.59 -3.72
CA VAL A 80 -3.68 2.26 -3.39
C VAL A 80 -4.67 1.83 -4.45
N GLY A 81 -4.41 0.70 -5.08
CA GLY A 81 -5.32 0.07 -6.03
C GLY A 81 -6.00 -1.15 -5.42
N SER A 82 -7.29 -1.32 -5.67
CA SER A 82 -8.01 -2.52 -5.23
C SER A 82 -9.13 -2.89 -6.22
N PRO A 83 -9.35 -4.17 -6.46
CA PRO A 83 -10.61 -4.61 -7.06
C PRO A 83 -11.76 -4.44 -6.06
N VAL A 84 -12.98 -4.47 -6.56
CA VAL A 84 -14.18 -4.46 -5.71
C VAL A 84 -14.53 -5.89 -5.33
N TYR A 85 -14.41 -6.20 -4.05
CA TYR A 85 -14.85 -7.45 -3.46
C TYR A 85 -16.06 -7.17 -2.58
N TYR A 86 -17.22 -7.58 -3.05
CA TYR A 86 -18.47 -7.44 -2.31
C TYR A 86 -18.71 -6.00 -1.80
N ALA A 87 -18.69 -5.04 -2.72
CA ALA A 87 -18.90 -3.61 -2.48
C ALA A 87 -17.82 -2.90 -1.66
N GLY A 88 -16.66 -3.52 -1.51
CA GLY A 88 -15.53 -2.93 -0.78
C GLY A 88 -14.18 -3.31 -1.36
N PRO A 89 -13.09 -2.80 -0.81
CA PRO A 89 -11.77 -3.25 -1.19
C PRO A 89 -11.51 -4.67 -0.71
N THR A 90 -10.40 -5.28 -1.16
CA THR A 90 -10.04 -6.62 -0.66
C THR A 90 -9.76 -6.57 0.84
N GLY A 91 -10.14 -7.62 1.57
CA GLY A 91 -9.84 -7.73 3.00
C GLY A 91 -8.33 -7.67 3.28
N ALA A 92 -7.54 -8.26 2.39
CA ALA A 92 -6.09 -8.26 2.54
C ALA A 92 -5.48 -6.85 2.48
N ILE A 93 -5.93 -5.99 1.55
CA ILE A 93 -5.41 -4.61 1.49
C ILE A 93 -5.85 -3.80 2.70
N CYS A 94 -7.09 -3.99 3.18
CA CYS A 94 -7.55 -3.34 4.39
C CYS A 94 -6.71 -3.76 5.61
N SER A 95 -6.46 -5.04 5.77
CA SER A 95 -5.65 -5.57 6.87
C SER A 95 -4.22 -5.02 6.86
N LEU A 96 -3.60 -4.98 5.69
CA LEU A 96 -2.28 -4.38 5.53
C LEU A 96 -2.29 -2.89 5.88
N LEU A 97 -3.25 -2.14 5.34
CA LEU A 97 -3.35 -0.70 5.56
C LEU A 97 -3.64 -0.35 7.01
N ASP A 98 -4.45 -1.12 7.72
CA ASP A 98 -4.70 -0.91 9.15
C ASP A 98 -3.39 -0.92 9.95
N ARG A 99 -2.50 -1.85 9.64
CA ARG A 99 -1.19 -1.92 10.29
C ARG A 99 -0.23 -0.82 9.83
N VAL A 100 -0.22 -0.53 8.54
CA VAL A 100 0.61 0.54 7.97
C VAL A 100 0.20 1.90 8.52
N PHE A 101 -1.08 2.22 8.51
CA PHE A 101 -1.56 3.52 9.01
C PHE A 101 -1.38 3.67 10.53
N MET A 102 -1.45 2.57 11.27
CA MET A 102 -1.22 2.62 12.71
C MET A 102 0.26 2.78 13.07
N SER A 103 1.16 2.07 12.39
CA SER A 103 2.58 1.97 12.76
C SER A 103 3.52 2.91 12.01
N CYS A 104 3.08 3.44 10.86
CA CYS A 104 3.93 4.26 9.99
C CYS A 104 3.50 5.73 9.91
N LYS A 105 2.84 6.26 10.93
CA LYS A 105 2.33 7.64 10.92
C LYS A 105 3.35 8.67 10.48
N PRO A 106 4.58 8.71 11.03
CA PRO A 106 5.58 9.69 10.61
C PRO A 106 6.00 9.55 9.15
N LEU A 107 5.92 8.34 8.58
CA LEU A 107 6.28 8.07 7.19
C LEU A 107 5.18 8.48 6.21
N LEU A 108 3.96 8.71 6.69
CA LEU A 108 2.79 9.09 5.89
C LEU A 108 2.44 10.56 6.00
N GLU A 109 2.96 11.24 7.01
CA GLU A 109 2.60 12.61 7.33
C GLU A 109 2.90 13.56 6.16
N TYR A 110 1.92 14.37 5.78
CA TYR A 110 1.97 15.32 4.66
C TYR A 110 2.23 14.72 3.27
N LYS A 111 2.10 13.42 3.10
CA LYS A 111 2.21 12.79 1.78
C LYS A 111 0.86 12.77 1.07
N PRO A 112 0.79 13.19 -0.20
CA PRO A 112 -0.42 13.03 -0.99
C PRO A 112 -0.75 11.56 -1.19
N ALA A 113 -2.04 11.26 -1.20
CA ALA A 113 -2.51 9.91 -1.44
C ALA A 113 -3.71 9.90 -2.40
N ALA A 114 -3.84 8.80 -3.14
CA ALA A 114 -4.95 8.57 -4.05
C ALA A 114 -5.33 7.09 -4.06
N SER A 115 -6.46 6.78 -4.65
CA SER A 115 -6.91 5.40 -4.81
C SER A 115 -7.37 5.12 -6.24
N VAL A 116 -7.22 3.87 -6.66
CA VAL A 116 -7.70 3.34 -7.93
C VAL A 116 -8.60 2.15 -7.63
N VAL A 117 -9.84 2.22 -8.09
CA VAL A 117 -10.84 1.17 -7.88
C VAL A 117 -11.20 0.54 -9.22
N VAL A 118 -11.17 -0.78 -9.29
CA VAL A 118 -11.45 -1.55 -10.51
C VAL A 118 -12.57 -2.54 -10.24
N CYS A 119 -13.67 -2.35 -10.95
CA CYS A 119 -14.83 -3.26 -10.86
C CYS A 119 -14.70 -4.44 -11.82
#